data_6e119d7c217a07874cae575343f7e796
#
_entry.id   6e119d7c217a07874cae575343f7e796
#
_cell.length_a   1.000
_cell.length_b   1.000
_cell.length_c   1.000
_cell.angle_alpha   90.00
_cell.angle_beta   90.00
_cell.angle_gamma   90.00
#
_symmetry.space_group_name_H-M   'P 1'
#
loop_
_entity.id
_entity.type
_entity.pdbx_description
1 polymer ?
#
loop_
_entity_poly.entity_id
_entity_poly.type
_entity_poly.pdbx_seq_one_letter_code
_entity_poly.pdbx_strand_id
1 'polypeptide(L)'
;MVKTQILGRQIIKVKHVSVKEFEANPSMIWDYDVMMHGTWDANADNVLNDNAVNEIAKYIDAGKGVLAGHDSVGFSMGTTLGLSKIADKFNIKRGLWNNAIQNGYDINNS
;
A
#
# COMPACT_ATOMS: atom_id res chain seq x y z
N MET A 1 -18.73 1.67 -1.40
CA MET A 1 -19.59 0.65 -0.77
C MET A 1 -18.97 0.16 0.52
N VAL A 2 -19.77 0.01 1.56
CA VAL A 2 -19.30 -0.52 2.84
C VAL A 2 -19.81 -1.96 2.99
N LYS A 3 -18.90 -2.87 3.30
CA LYS A 3 -19.24 -4.26 3.62
C LYS A 3 -18.89 -4.54 5.07
N THR A 4 -19.73 -5.34 5.71
CA THR A 4 -19.50 -5.78 7.10
C THR A 4 -19.33 -7.28 7.11
N GLN A 5 -18.27 -7.75 7.76
CA GLN A 5 -18.01 -9.16 7.96
C GLN A 5 -17.84 -9.42 9.45
N ILE A 6 -18.28 -10.61 9.87
CA ILE A 6 -18.14 -11.04 11.26
C ILE A 6 -17.16 -12.21 11.28
N LEU A 7 -16.05 -12.05 12.02
CA LEU A 7 -15.07 -13.10 12.26
C LEU A 7 -15.07 -13.41 13.76
N GLY A 8 -15.71 -14.54 14.12
CA GLY A 8 -15.94 -14.85 15.51
C GLY A 8 -16.82 -13.78 16.15
N ARG A 9 -16.26 -13.06 17.14
CA ARG A 9 -16.94 -11.95 17.82
C ARG A 9 -16.55 -10.58 17.29
N GLN A 10 -15.70 -10.51 16.26
CA GLN A 10 -15.23 -9.26 15.70
C GLN A 10 -16.01 -8.89 14.46
N ILE A 11 -16.29 -7.61 14.31
CA ILE A 11 -16.94 -7.05 13.13
C ILE A 11 -15.90 -6.30 12.33
N ILE A 12 -15.73 -6.69 11.06
CA ILE A 12 -14.86 -6.00 10.13
C ILE A 12 -15.72 -5.24 9.13
N LYS A 13 -15.52 -3.92 9.07
CA LYS A 13 -16.18 -3.06 8.10
C LYS A 13 -15.20 -2.68 7.01
N VAL A 14 -15.55 -2.97 5.77
CA VAL A 14 -14.69 -2.68 4.62
C VAL A 14 -15.37 -1.66 3.72
N LYS A 15 -14.65 -0.58 3.45
CA LYS A 15 -15.06 0.43 2.47
C LYS A 15 -14.13 0.40 1.27
N HIS A 16 -14.69 0.26 0.09
CA HIS A 16 -13.96 0.37 -1.16
C HIS A 16 -14.05 1.80 -1.71
N VAL A 17 -12.91 2.37 -2.06
CA VAL A 17 -12.84 3.67 -2.69
C VAL A 17 -11.92 3.60 -3.90
N SER A 18 -12.17 4.43 -4.90
CA SER A 18 -11.24 4.58 -6.02
C SER A 18 -10.03 5.40 -5.60
N VAL A 19 -8.97 5.31 -6.39
CA VAL A 19 -7.78 6.16 -6.21
C VAL A 19 -8.18 7.64 -6.23
N LYS A 20 -9.03 8.04 -7.18
CA LYS A 20 -9.47 9.43 -7.28
C LYS A 20 -10.25 9.92 -6.08
N GLU A 21 -11.14 9.08 -5.54
CA GLU A 21 -11.88 9.41 -4.33
C GLU A 21 -10.94 9.59 -3.14
N PHE A 22 -9.98 8.70 -2.99
CA PHE A 22 -9.00 8.81 -1.92
C PHE A 22 -8.14 10.05 -2.08
N GLU A 23 -7.65 10.33 -3.28
CA GLU A 23 -6.84 11.52 -3.56
C GLU A 23 -7.59 12.82 -3.32
N ALA A 24 -8.91 12.82 -3.53
CA ALA A 24 -9.74 13.99 -3.26
C ALA A 24 -9.89 14.28 -1.77
N ASN A 25 -9.81 13.27 -0.93
CA ASN A 25 -9.93 13.42 0.52
C ASN A 25 -9.13 12.33 1.25
N PRO A 26 -7.79 12.41 1.25
CA PRO A 26 -6.97 11.37 1.87
C PRO A 26 -7.15 11.27 3.38
N SER A 27 -7.66 12.31 4.03
CA SER A 27 -7.91 12.27 5.47
C SER A 27 -8.99 11.27 5.88
N MET A 28 -9.77 10.74 4.92
CA MET A 28 -10.74 9.69 5.22
C MET A 28 -10.07 8.44 5.83
N ILE A 29 -8.77 8.24 5.58
CA ILE A 29 -8.03 7.10 6.11
C ILE A 29 -8.10 7.00 7.63
N TRP A 30 -8.23 8.14 8.31
CA TRP A 30 -8.25 8.18 9.78
C TRP A 30 -9.50 7.60 10.40
N ASP A 31 -10.54 7.37 9.61
CA ASP A 31 -11.76 6.70 10.08
C ASP A 31 -11.59 5.17 10.17
N TYR A 32 -10.45 4.65 9.74
CA TYR A 32 -10.19 3.21 9.63
C TYR A 32 -8.92 2.80 10.37
N ASP A 33 -8.86 1.54 10.74
CA ASP A 33 -7.70 0.98 11.46
C ASP A 33 -6.63 0.45 10.52
N VAL A 34 -7.03 0.05 9.31
CA VAL A 34 -6.15 -0.50 8.29
C VAL A 34 -6.55 0.03 6.93
N MET A 35 -5.56 0.38 6.14
CA MET A 35 -5.72 0.73 4.74
C MET A 35 -5.07 -0.35 3.86
N MET A 36 -5.72 -0.68 2.76
CA MET A 36 -5.15 -1.58 1.76
C MET A 36 -5.10 -0.91 0.39
N HIS A 37 -3.94 -0.97 -0.24
CA HIS A 37 -3.72 -0.42 -1.58
C HIS A 37 -3.03 -1.46 -2.46
N GLY A 38 -3.41 -1.50 -3.74
CA GLY A 38 -2.76 -2.39 -4.69
C GLY A 38 -3.29 -3.82 -4.67
N THR A 39 -4.60 -3.97 -4.67
CA THR A 39 -5.25 -5.29 -4.77
C THR A 39 -5.17 -5.90 -6.17
N TRP A 40 -4.62 -5.16 -7.09
CA TRP A 40 -4.38 -5.54 -8.47
C TRP A 40 -2.98 -5.05 -8.87
N ASP A 41 -2.65 -5.18 -10.11
CA ASP A 41 -1.39 -4.69 -10.68
C ASP A 41 -1.34 -3.14 -10.63
N ALA A 42 -0.89 -2.62 -9.53
CA ALA A 42 -0.87 -1.17 -9.26
C ALA A 42 0.39 -0.54 -9.83
N ASN A 43 0.46 -0.49 -11.14
CA ASN A 43 1.57 0.12 -11.86
C ASN A 43 1.38 1.65 -12.02
N ALA A 44 2.11 2.24 -12.95
CA ALA A 44 2.19 3.68 -13.13
C ALA A 44 0.83 4.39 -13.26
N ASP A 45 -0.19 3.72 -13.77
CA ASP A 45 -1.50 4.33 -14.00
C ASP A 45 -2.30 4.53 -12.70
N ASN A 46 -1.89 3.87 -11.64
CA ASN A 46 -2.58 3.90 -10.35
C ASN A 46 -1.71 4.49 -9.25
N VAL A 47 -0.76 5.30 -9.60
CA VAL A 47 0.15 5.92 -8.65
C VAL A 47 -0.58 7.01 -7.86
N LEU A 48 -0.53 6.90 -6.55
CA LEU A 48 -1.09 7.91 -5.65
C LEU A 48 -0.30 9.22 -5.73
N ASN A 49 -1.02 10.33 -5.67
CA ASN A 49 -0.40 11.64 -5.61
C ASN A 49 0.30 11.90 -4.27
N ASP A 50 1.09 12.95 -4.22
CA ASP A 50 1.91 13.28 -3.05
C ASP A 50 1.07 13.57 -1.80
N ASN A 51 -0.07 14.22 -1.94
CA ASN A 51 -0.93 14.48 -0.80
C ASN A 51 -1.45 13.19 -0.16
N ALA A 52 -1.87 12.25 -0.99
CA ALA A 52 -2.31 10.95 -0.51
C ALA A 52 -1.17 10.17 0.15
N VAL A 53 0.00 10.17 -0.47
CA VAL A 53 1.19 9.49 0.07
C VAL A 53 1.61 10.09 1.41
N ASN A 54 1.61 11.41 1.51
CA ASN A 54 1.96 12.09 2.76
C ASN A 54 0.98 11.75 3.89
N GLU A 55 -0.29 11.62 3.57
CA GLU A 55 -1.30 11.23 4.56
C GLU A 55 -1.11 9.79 5.02
N ILE A 56 -0.79 8.89 4.09
CA ILE A 56 -0.46 7.50 4.43
C ILE A 56 0.79 7.44 5.31
N ALA A 57 1.80 8.25 5.02
CA ALA A 57 3.00 8.32 5.85
C ALA A 57 2.68 8.69 7.30
N LYS A 58 1.85 9.70 7.49
CA LYS A 58 1.39 10.09 8.84
C LYS A 58 0.61 8.97 9.52
N TYR A 59 -0.22 8.29 8.77
CA TYR A 59 -1.04 7.19 9.24
C TYR A 59 -0.15 6.03 9.76
N ILE A 60 0.88 5.67 9.00
CA ILE A 60 1.86 4.66 9.42
C ILE A 60 2.60 5.13 10.68
N ASP A 61 3.06 6.37 10.72
CA ASP A 61 3.77 6.92 11.86
C ASP A 61 2.92 6.94 13.13
N ALA A 62 1.62 7.01 12.98
CA ALA A 62 0.68 6.91 14.10
C ALA A 62 0.43 5.46 14.57
N GLY A 63 1.07 4.48 13.94
CA GLY A 63 0.94 3.07 14.32
C GLY A 63 -0.21 2.33 13.65
N LYS A 64 -0.81 2.91 12.63
CA LYS A 64 -1.89 2.27 11.87
C LYS A 64 -1.35 1.30 10.83
N GLY A 65 -2.17 0.34 10.41
CA GLY A 65 -1.77 -0.68 9.47
C GLY A 65 -1.98 -0.28 8.01
N VAL A 66 -1.00 -0.60 7.18
CA VAL A 66 -1.12 -0.45 5.72
C VAL A 66 -0.68 -1.75 5.05
N LEU A 67 -1.54 -2.26 4.18
CA LEU A 67 -1.24 -3.40 3.32
C LEU A 67 -0.98 -2.88 1.90
N ALA A 68 0.21 -3.11 1.40
CA ALA A 68 0.59 -2.77 0.03
C ALA A 68 0.64 -4.04 -0.81
N GLY A 69 -0.10 -4.05 -1.90
CA GLY A 69 -0.16 -5.18 -2.81
C GLY A 69 0.92 -5.13 -3.89
N HIS A 70 0.78 -6.01 -4.88
CA HIS A 70 1.69 -6.14 -6.00
C HIS A 70 1.90 -4.81 -6.72
N ASP A 71 3.14 -4.48 -7.02
CA ASP A 71 3.57 -3.27 -7.73
C ASP A 71 3.20 -1.94 -7.07
N SER A 72 2.73 -1.97 -5.82
CA SER A 72 2.39 -0.73 -5.11
C SER A 72 3.61 0.02 -4.61
N VAL A 73 4.67 -0.68 -4.29
CA VAL A 73 5.90 -0.11 -3.75
C VAL A 73 7.07 -0.64 -4.56
N GLY A 74 7.88 0.25 -5.08
CA GLY A 74 9.11 -0.12 -5.76
C GLY A 74 8.98 -0.64 -7.19
N PHE A 75 7.85 -0.42 -7.86
CA PHE A 75 7.71 -0.77 -9.27
C PHE A 75 8.73 -0.03 -10.14
N SER A 76 8.98 -0.52 -11.34
CA SER A 76 10.11 -0.09 -12.19
C SER A 76 10.19 1.42 -12.46
N MET A 77 9.05 2.05 -12.61
CA MET A 77 8.98 3.52 -12.75
C MET A 77 9.07 4.22 -11.41
N GLY A 78 9.09 3.49 -10.35
CA GLY A 78 8.49 3.91 -9.15
C GLY A 78 9.33 3.96 -7.92
N THR A 79 10.64 4.10 -8.01
CA THR A 79 11.40 4.43 -6.80
C THR A 79 11.13 5.85 -6.31
N THR A 80 10.49 6.66 -7.13
CA THR A 80 10.22 8.07 -6.85
C THR A 80 8.75 8.45 -6.94
N LEU A 81 7.87 7.49 -7.14
CA LEU A 81 6.44 7.76 -7.33
C LEU A 81 5.58 7.00 -6.33
N GLY A 82 4.44 7.58 -5.98
CA GLY A 82 3.46 6.96 -5.12
C GLY A 82 4.03 6.46 -3.80
N LEU A 83 3.60 5.29 -3.37
CA LEU A 83 4.09 4.67 -2.12
C LEU A 83 5.58 4.36 -2.12
N SER A 84 6.22 4.32 -3.29
CA SER A 84 7.67 4.13 -3.35
C SER A 84 8.44 5.26 -2.67
N LYS A 85 7.85 6.45 -2.60
CA LYS A 85 8.46 7.58 -1.88
C LYS A 85 8.59 7.34 -0.38
N ILE A 86 7.77 6.46 0.16
CA ILE A 86 7.78 6.12 1.58
C ILE A 86 8.11 4.65 1.82
N ALA A 87 8.87 4.05 0.91
CA ALA A 87 9.23 2.64 0.99
C ALA A 87 9.95 2.27 2.29
N ASP A 88 10.72 3.18 2.86
CA ASP A 88 11.38 3.02 4.15
C ASP A 88 10.40 2.76 5.30
N LYS A 89 9.21 3.32 5.23
CA LYS A 89 8.18 3.10 6.25
C LYS A 89 7.59 1.69 6.23
N PHE A 90 7.79 0.98 5.12
CA PHE A 90 7.42 -0.43 4.98
C PHE A 90 8.60 -1.36 5.25
N ASN A 91 9.77 -0.82 5.58
CA ASN A 91 11.03 -1.56 5.66
C ASN A 91 11.34 -2.33 4.37
N ILE A 92 10.96 -1.75 3.25
CA ILE A 92 11.17 -2.35 1.93
C ILE A 92 12.28 -1.58 1.22
N LYS A 93 13.21 -2.33 0.67
CA LYS A 93 14.23 -1.79 -0.21
C LYS A 93 14.14 -2.50 -1.55
N ARG A 94 14.02 -1.72 -2.60
CA ARG A 94 14.00 -2.29 -3.93
C ARG A 94 15.34 -2.92 -4.27
N GLY A 95 15.28 -4.15 -4.73
CA GLY A 95 16.45 -4.84 -5.30
C GLY A 95 16.61 -4.55 -6.79
N LEU A 96 17.40 -5.39 -7.43
CA LEU A 96 17.56 -5.33 -8.88
C LEU A 96 16.24 -5.67 -9.57
N TRP A 97 15.95 -4.95 -10.61
CA TRP A 97 14.87 -5.30 -11.51
C TRP A 97 15.14 -6.62 -12.23
N ASN A 98 14.69 -7.31 -12.82
CA ASN A 98 14.92 -8.57 -13.48
C ASN A 98 14.96 -9.77 -12.53
N ASN A 99 13.78 -10.22 -12.27
CA ASN A 99 13.56 -11.34 -11.36
C ASN A 99 13.85 -12.70 -11.97
N ALA A 100 14.21 -12.77 -13.24
CA ALA A 100 14.52 -14.03 -13.87
C ALA A 100 15.69 -14.77 -13.20
N ILE A 101 16.49 -14.02 -12.47
CA ILE A 101 17.64 -14.57 -11.75
C ILE A 101 17.30 -15.05 -10.34
N GLN A 102 16.07 -14.94 -9.93
CA GLN A 102 15.68 -15.28 -8.55
C GLN A 102 15.35 -16.74 -8.36
N ASN A 103 15.76 -17.57 -9.28
CA ASN A 103 15.62 -19.00 -9.12
C ASN A 103 16.40 -19.48 -7.90
N GLY A 104 15.73 -20.12 -7.01
CA GLY A 104 16.38 -20.71 -5.85
C GLY A 104 16.85 -19.70 -4.81
N TYR A 105 16.29 -18.53 -4.77
CA TYR A 105 16.54 -17.68 -3.61
C TYR A 105 16.04 -18.40 -2.36
N ASP A 106 16.76 -18.23 -1.28
CA ASP A 106 16.47 -18.92 -0.03
C ASP A 106 15.97 -17.93 1.01
N ILE A 107 14.71 -18.04 1.35
CA ILE A 107 14.10 -17.17 2.34
C ILE A 107 14.66 -17.41 3.75
N ASN A 108 15.31 -18.54 3.98
CA ASN A 108 15.92 -18.85 5.28
C ASN A 108 17.27 -18.17 5.47
N ASN A 109 17.84 -17.63 4.40
CA ASN A 109 19.10 -16.91 4.42
C ASN A 109 18.92 -15.40 4.49
N SER A 110 17.74 -14.98 4.73
CA SER A 110 17.46 -13.56 4.82
C SER A 110 18.09 -12.91 6.04
#